data_06fa4efecf9ceba052c7b5e89e48015f
#
_entry.id   06fa4efecf9ceba052c7b5e89e48015f
#
_cell.length_a   1.000
_cell.length_b   1.000
_cell.length_c   1.000
_cell.angle_alpha   90.00
_cell.angle_beta   90.00
_cell.angle_gamma   90.00
#
_symmetry.space_group_name_H-M   'P 1'
#
loop_
_entity.id
_entity.type
_entity.pdbx_description
1 polymer ?
#
loop_
_entity_poly.entity_id
_entity_poly.type
_entity_poly.pdbx_seq_one_letter_code
_entity_poly.pdbx_strand_id
1 'polypeptide(L)'
;GGCMGDYPTMGMDTNSLWVGFNLFGSGYNGVLVLALSKKSLVEAKKREPAAVAYSGWPGDLAFTVHPTTTQSGSQSSPGPAPDSGGAMFLLSTGPATQNDPSRNEVAVWAATDTAALAADDFPSRLPSGGLRLPKISAPANVPVPAYRDTGAFRGARLALDQPSPGIPLDGGDGRTAQAVFSGGLIWCAAQTAMHVSK
;
A
#
# COMPACT_ATOMS: atom_id res chain seq x y z
N GLY A 1 -17.69 17.81 -6.32
CA GLY A 1 -17.88 16.38 -6.60
C GLY A 1 -17.03 15.57 -5.64
N GLY A 2 -17.63 14.52 -5.06
CA GLY A 2 -16.90 13.60 -4.17
C GLY A 2 -16.12 12.57 -4.96
N CYS A 3 -15.03 12.03 -4.37
CA CYS A 3 -14.35 10.86 -4.88
C CYS A 3 -14.87 9.61 -4.17
N MET A 4 -14.98 8.52 -4.91
CA MET A 4 -15.24 7.19 -4.38
C MET A 4 -13.91 6.52 -4.08
N GLY A 5 -13.77 5.95 -2.88
CA GLY A 5 -12.66 5.08 -2.54
C GLY A 5 -12.92 3.67 -3.07
N ASP A 6 -11.97 3.13 -3.81
CA ASP A 6 -12.05 1.80 -4.42
C ASP A 6 -10.82 0.97 -4.07
N TYR A 7 -10.98 -0.34 -4.10
CA TYR A 7 -9.93 -1.33 -3.87
C TYR A 7 -9.16 -1.08 -2.56
N PRO A 8 -9.79 -1.22 -1.41
CA PRO A 8 -9.12 -1.03 -0.12
C PRO A 8 -8.03 -2.08 0.09
N THR A 9 -6.85 -1.61 0.46
CA THR A 9 -5.71 -2.43 0.87
C THR A 9 -5.38 -2.16 2.31
N MET A 10 -4.86 -3.13 3.03
CA MET A 10 -4.65 -2.99 4.47
C MET A 10 -3.33 -3.61 4.91
N GLY A 11 -2.65 -2.93 5.82
CA GLY A 11 -1.48 -3.43 6.53
C GLY A 11 -1.43 -2.89 7.96
N MET A 12 -0.55 -3.45 8.78
CA MET A 12 -0.44 -3.03 10.17
C MET A 12 0.97 -3.24 10.71
N ASP A 13 1.36 -2.37 11.62
CA ASP A 13 2.51 -2.55 12.51
C ASP A 13 2.06 -2.68 13.96
N THR A 14 2.99 -2.60 14.91
CA THR A 14 2.68 -2.66 16.34
C THR A 14 1.72 -1.54 16.77
N ASN A 15 1.85 -0.35 16.21
CA ASN A 15 1.23 0.89 16.67
C ASN A 15 -0.02 1.27 15.87
N SER A 16 -0.09 0.88 14.60
CA SER A 16 -1.01 1.45 13.65
C SER A 16 -1.61 0.44 12.67
N LEU A 17 -2.79 0.79 12.16
CA LEU A 17 -3.47 0.17 11.05
C LEU A 17 -3.44 1.16 9.88
N TRP A 18 -3.02 0.70 8.71
CA TRP A 18 -2.92 1.49 7.50
C TRP A 18 -3.86 0.96 6.44
N VAL A 19 -4.59 1.86 5.80
CA VAL A 19 -5.55 1.49 4.74
C VAL A 19 -5.31 2.39 3.53
N GLY A 20 -5.03 1.77 2.38
CA GLY A 20 -4.89 2.46 1.11
C GLY A 20 -6.19 2.37 0.28
N PHE A 21 -6.48 3.40 -0.50
CA PHE A 21 -7.62 3.46 -1.42
C PHE A 21 -7.18 4.11 -2.72
N ASN A 22 -7.66 3.59 -3.84
CA ASN A 22 -7.70 4.35 -5.08
C ASN A 22 -8.89 5.29 -5.05
N LEU A 23 -8.69 6.53 -5.47
CA LEU A 23 -9.75 7.52 -5.53
C LEU A 23 -10.23 7.69 -6.98
N PHE A 24 -11.52 7.54 -7.18
CA PHE A 24 -12.17 7.77 -8.47
C PHE A 24 -13.27 8.82 -8.35
N GLY A 25 -13.29 9.75 -9.31
CA GLY A 25 -14.34 10.74 -9.53
C GLY A 25 -14.78 10.67 -10.99
N SER A 26 -14.53 11.71 -11.78
CA SER A 26 -14.66 11.66 -13.24
C SER A 26 -13.56 10.84 -13.92
N GLY A 27 -12.60 10.33 -13.16
CA GLY A 27 -11.46 9.51 -13.56
C GLY A 27 -10.67 9.11 -12.33
N TYR A 28 -9.45 8.58 -12.54
CA TYR A 28 -8.52 8.29 -11.46
C TYR A 28 -7.97 9.59 -10.85
N ASN A 29 -8.14 9.76 -9.53
CA ASN A 29 -7.77 10.97 -8.79
C ASN A 29 -6.60 10.72 -7.80
N GLY A 30 -5.90 9.61 -7.94
CA GLY A 30 -4.75 9.27 -7.10
C GLY A 30 -5.09 8.31 -5.96
N VAL A 31 -4.22 8.27 -4.97
CA VAL A 31 -4.31 7.38 -3.81
C VAL A 31 -4.55 8.18 -2.54
N LEU A 32 -5.39 7.65 -1.67
CA LEU A 32 -5.52 8.05 -0.28
C LEU A 32 -5.00 6.94 0.61
N VAL A 33 -4.13 7.26 1.56
CA VAL A 33 -3.70 6.33 2.60
C VAL A 33 -4.10 6.90 3.96
N LEU A 34 -4.83 6.10 4.73
CA LEU A 34 -5.20 6.41 6.10
C LEU A 34 -4.31 5.64 7.07
N ALA A 35 -3.75 6.32 8.05
CA ALA A 35 -3.05 5.74 9.18
C ALA A 35 -3.87 5.93 10.45
N LEU A 36 -4.31 4.84 11.06
CA LEU A 36 -5.17 4.84 12.24
C LEU A 36 -4.40 4.35 13.48
N SER A 37 -4.60 4.99 14.60
CA SER A 37 -4.07 4.54 15.88
C SER A 37 -4.74 3.24 16.33
N LYS A 38 -3.99 2.14 16.47
CA LYS A 38 -4.53 0.88 17.01
C LYS A 38 -5.04 1.06 18.44
N LYS A 39 -4.35 1.85 19.25
CA LYS A 39 -4.77 2.17 20.60
C LYS A 39 -6.15 2.84 20.60
N SER A 40 -6.32 3.89 19.79
CA SER A 40 -7.61 4.58 19.70
C SER A 40 -8.73 3.71 19.15
N LEU A 41 -8.43 2.79 18.22
CA LEU A 41 -9.41 1.82 17.70
C LEU A 41 -9.92 0.88 18.80
N VAL A 42 -9.02 0.39 19.65
CA VAL A 42 -9.39 -0.51 20.79
C VAL A 42 -10.14 0.24 21.88
N GLU A 43 -9.74 1.49 22.16
CA GLU A 43 -10.32 2.33 23.20
C GLU A 43 -11.56 3.11 22.75
N ALA A 44 -11.85 3.11 21.44
CA ALA A 44 -12.94 3.89 20.82
C ALA A 44 -14.34 3.37 21.22
N LYS A 45 -14.64 3.37 22.50
CA LYS A 45 -16.01 3.02 22.97
C LYS A 45 -17.06 4.09 22.61
N LYS A 46 -16.67 5.34 22.30
CA LYS A 46 -17.59 6.47 22.04
C LYS A 46 -16.99 7.63 21.23
N ARG A 47 -15.81 7.50 20.64
CA ARG A 47 -15.14 8.57 19.88
C ARG A 47 -14.67 8.04 18.54
N GLU A 48 -14.57 8.92 17.55
CA GLU A 48 -13.94 8.58 16.29
C GLU A 48 -12.47 8.18 16.54
N PRO A 49 -11.97 7.11 15.88
CA PRO A 49 -10.58 6.72 16.04
C PRO A 49 -9.67 7.80 15.50
N ALA A 50 -8.55 8.04 16.17
CA ALA A 50 -7.54 8.98 15.72
C ALA A 50 -6.89 8.47 14.42
N ALA A 51 -6.90 9.30 13.39
CA ALA A 51 -6.40 8.97 12.06
C ALA A 51 -5.65 10.14 11.41
N VAL A 52 -4.74 9.82 10.52
CA VAL A 52 -4.07 10.76 9.61
C VAL A 52 -4.30 10.32 8.18
N ALA A 53 -4.63 11.27 7.32
CA ALA A 53 -4.82 11.05 5.89
C ALA A 53 -3.64 11.58 5.10
N TYR A 54 -3.12 10.77 4.20
CA TYR A 54 -2.05 11.13 3.26
C TYR A 54 -2.61 11.06 1.84
N SER A 55 -2.46 12.15 1.10
CA SER A 55 -2.89 12.28 -0.30
C SER A 55 -1.78 12.93 -1.14
N GLY A 56 -2.03 13.10 -2.43
CA GLY A 56 -1.05 13.74 -3.32
C GLY A 56 0.10 12.83 -3.75
N TRP A 57 -0.12 11.53 -3.77
CA TRP A 57 0.83 10.54 -4.27
C TRP A 57 1.03 10.73 -5.78
N PRO A 58 2.27 10.62 -6.29
CA PRO A 58 2.53 10.71 -7.73
C PRO A 58 1.72 9.64 -8.49
N GLY A 59 0.85 10.08 -9.41
CA GLY A 59 -0.09 9.18 -10.10
C GLY A 59 0.58 8.18 -11.06
N ASP A 60 1.81 8.42 -11.46
CA ASP A 60 2.65 7.53 -12.26
C ASP A 60 3.32 6.41 -11.43
N LEU A 61 3.49 6.62 -10.14
CA LEU A 61 4.12 5.68 -9.21
C LEU A 61 3.13 5.02 -8.24
N ALA A 62 2.01 5.68 -7.95
CA ALA A 62 1.07 5.24 -6.94
C ALA A 62 -0.27 4.86 -7.55
N PHE A 63 -0.48 3.56 -7.71
CA PHE A 63 -1.77 2.95 -8.02
C PHE A 63 -1.95 1.71 -7.17
N THR A 64 -2.99 1.69 -6.36
CA THR A 64 -3.22 0.63 -5.38
C THR A 64 -2.01 0.44 -4.45
N VAL A 65 -1.81 1.41 -3.56
CA VAL A 65 -0.73 1.34 -2.56
C VAL A 65 -1.08 0.30 -1.50
N HIS A 66 -0.17 -0.65 -1.29
CA HIS A 66 -0.29 -1.72 -0.30
C HIS A 66 0.57 -1.43 0.92
N PRO A 67 -0.02 -1.13 2.09
CA PRO A 67 0.71 -1.13 3.35
C PRO A 67 1.16 -2.55 3.71
N THR A 68 2.36 -2.69 4.26
CA THR A 68 2.85 -3.98 4.76
C THR A 68 2.20 -4.38 6.07
N THR A 69 2.08 -5.69 6.31
CA THR A 69 1.84 -6.21 7.65
C THR A 69 3.18 -6.64 8.26
N THR A 70 3.52 -6.07 9.41
CA THR A 70 4.74 -6.44 10.15
C THR A 70 4.45 -7.62 11.07
N GLN A 71 5.19 -8.71 10.91
CA GLN A 71 5.07 -9.86 11.80
C GLN A 71 5.71 -9.56 13.16
N SER A 72 5.04 -9.97 14.23
CA SER A 72 5.57 -9.87 15.60
C SER A 72 6.88 -10.66 15.71
N GLY A 73 7.93 -10.04 16.25
CA GLY A 73 9.26 -10.63 16.38
C GLY A 73 10.21 -10.33 15.22
N SER A 74 9.77 -9.75 14.11
CA SER A 74 10.63 -9.37 12.99
C SER A 74 11.48 -8.11 13.26
N GLN A 75 11.41 -7.56 14.46
CA GLN A 75 12.18 -6.37 14.88
C GLN A 75 13.67 -6.63 15.09
N SER A 76 14.13 -7.88 14.95
CA SER A 76 15.53 -8.27 15.17
C SER A 76 16.34 -8.38 13.87
N SER A 77 16.14 -7.49 12.92
CA SER A 77 17.00 -7.43 11.73
C SER A 77 18.22 -6.54 11.95
N PRO A 78 19.38 -6.92 11.39
CA PRO A 78 20.62 -6.13 11.45
C PRO A 78 20.64 -4.97 10.45
N GLY A 79 19.50 -4.37 10.15
CA GLY A 79 19.42 -3.06 9.53
C GLY A 79 19.51 -1.98 10.61
N PRO A 80 19.77 -0.70 10.30
CA PRO A 80 19.60 0.36 11.27
C PRO A 80 18.21 0.18 11.84
N ALA A 81 18.16 -0.12 13.16
CA ALA A 81 16.89 -0.23 13.85
C ALA A 81 16.10 1.02 13.45
N PRO A 82 14.88 0.87 12.92
CA PRO A 82 14.06 2.06 12.74
C PRO A 82 14.11 2.75 14.08
N ASP A 83 14.61 3.98 14.07
CA ASP A 83 14.70 4.80 15.29
C ASP A 83 13.48 4.46 16.12
N SER A 84 13.59 4.43 17.45
CA SER A 84 12.61 3.96 18.42
C SER A 84 11.13 4.31 18.16
N GLY A 85 10.83 4.91 17.02
CA GLY A 85 9.56 5.41 16.54
C GLY A 85 8.68 4.46 15.70
N GLY A 86 9.17 3.28 15.32
CA GLY A 86 8.44 2.37 14.41
C GLY A 86 8.46 2.78 12.94
N ALA A 87 8.25 1.82 12.05
CA ALA A 87 8.17 2.05 10.61
C ALA A 87 7.11 1.16 9.94
N MET A 88 6.49 1.69 8.88
CA MET A 88 5.58 1.02 7.98
C MET A 88 6.10 1.17 6.55
N PHE A 89 6.09 0.12 5.77
CA PHE A 89 6.40 0.20 4.35
C PHE A 89 5.13 0.15 3.51
N LEU A 90 5.15 0.89 2.42
CA LEU A 90 4.06 1.03 1.49
C LEU A 90 4.58 0.71 0.10
N LEU A 91 3.90 -0.14 -0.66
CA LEU A 91 4.36 -0.60 -1.97
C LEU A 91 3.32 -0.31 -3.04
N SER A 92 3.77 -0.06 -4.25
CA SER A 92 2.91 0.00 -5.44
C SER A 92 3.67 -0.46 -6.68
N THR A 93 3.00 -1.21 -7.54
CA THR A 93 3.50 -1.49 -8.89
C THR A 93 3.29 -0.31 -9.84
N GLY A 94 2.58 0.74 -9.37
CA GLY A 94 2.17 1.88 -10.19
C GLY A 94 1.14 1.50 -11.27
N PRO A 95 0.51 2.46 -11.93
CA PRO A 95 -0.36 2.18 -13.07
C PRO A 95 0.47 1.74 -14.27
N ALA A 96 0.05 0.68 -14.96
CA ALA A 96 0.58 0.41 -16.29
C ALA A 96 0.20 1.56 -17.22
N THR A 97 1.16 2.17 -17.87
CA THR A 97 0.87 3.16 -18.90
C THR A 97 0.36 2.45 -20.15
N GLN A 98 -0.49 3.11 -20.93
CA GLN A 98 -0.99 2.53 -22.18
C GLN A 98 0.15 2.18 -23.17
N ASN A 99 1.29 2.83 -23.04
CA ASN A 99 2.42 2.71 -23.95
C ASN A 99 3.50 1.73 -23.47
N ASP A 100 3.54 1.41 -22.17
CA ASP A 100 4.46 0.44 -21.60
C ASP A 100 3.71 -0.51 -20.65
N PRO A 101 3.22 -1.62 -21.19
CA PRO A 101 2.55 -2.63 -20.37
C PRO A 101 3.53 -3.49 -19.56
N SER A 102 4.84 -3.38 -19.81
CA SER A 102 5.86 -4.08 -19.05
C SER A 102 6.46 -3.18 -17.98
N ARG A 103 6.74 -3.75 -16.82
CA ARG A 103 7.35 -3.06 -15.70
C ARG A 103 8.49 -3.90 -15.14
N ASN A 104 9.46 -3.23 -14.59
CA ASN A 104 10.63 -3.84 -13.97
C ASN A 104 11.00 -3.19 -12.64
N GLU A 105 10.07 -2.46 -12.04
CA GLU A 105 10.28 -1.82 -10.75
C GLU A 105 9.01 -1.78 -9.90
N VAL A 106 9.20 -1.73 -8.60
CA VAL A 106 8.17 -1.51 -7.59
C VAL A 106 8.54 -0.26 -6.81
N ALA A 107 7.61 0.68 -6.68
CA ALA A 107 7.78 1.85 -5.84
C ALA A 107 7.55 1.47 -4.37
N VAL A 108 8.47 1.88 -3.50
CA VAL A 108 8.44 1.62 -2.07
C VAL A 108 8.60 2.93 -1.30
N TRP A 109 7.73 3.17 -0.36
CA TRP A 109 7.81 4.29 0.60
C TRP A 109 8.00 3.74 2.00
N ALA A 110 8.67 4.51 2.86
CA ALA A 110 8.73 4.25 4.28
C ALA A 110 7.98 5.33 5.04
N ALA A 111 7.03 4.94 5.86
CA ALA A 111 6.44 5.81 6.87
C ALA A 111 7.19 5.57 8.18
N THR A 112 7.85 6.59 8.70
CA THR A 112 8.62 6.54 9.96
C THR A 112 7.85 7.23 11.09
N ASP A 113 8.26 7.01 12.33
CA ASP A 113 7.63 7.57 13.53
C ASP A 113 6.17 7.11 13.72
N THR A 114 5.85 5.86 13.35
CA THR A 114 4.49 5.31 13.50
C THR A 114 4.08 5.17 14.97
N ALA A 115 5.05 5.12 15.92
CA ALA A 115 4.79 5.16 17.36
C ALA A 115 4.08 6.44 17.79
N ALA A 116 4.18 7.53 17.05
CA ALA A 116 3.43 8.75 17.32
C ALA A 116 1.91 8.50 17.33
N LEU A 117 1.42 7.53 16.54
CA LEU A 117 -0.01 7.16 16.51
C LEU A 117 -0.46 6.44 17.78
N ALA A 118 0.46 5.83 18.55
CA ALA A 118 0.15 5.13 19.80
C ALA A 118 0.26 6.05 21.04
N ALA A 119 0.69 7.29 20.87
CA ALA A 119 0.82 8.24 21.98
C ALA A 119 -0.56 8.56 22.59
N ASP A 120 -0.60 8.72 23.91
CA ASP A 120 -1.84 9.00 24.64
C ASP A 120 -2.49 10.32 24.26
N ASP A 121 -1.66 11.27 23.85
CA ASP A 121 -2.04 12.63 23.45
C ASP A 121 -2.08 12.81 21.93
N PHE A 122 -2.17 11.72 21.17
CA PHE A 122 -2.25 11.84 19.70
C PHE A 122 -3.52 12.56 19.24
N PRO A 123 -3.44 13.53 18.31
CA PRO A 123 -2.21 14.06 17.69
C PRO A 123 -1.44 14.99 18.65
N SER A 124 -0.26 14.56 19.08
CA SER A 124 0.58 15.34 19.97
C SER A 124 1.24 16.50 19.24
N ARG A 125 1.61 17.55 20.00
CA ARG A 125 2.33 18.71 19.47
C ARG A 125 3.82 18.60 19.73
N LEU A 126 4.60 18.96 18.73
CA LEU A 126 6.05 19.16 18.89
C LEU A 126 6.30 20.44 19.74
N PRO A 127 7.45 20.53 20.42
CA PRO A 127 7.84 21.79 21.10
C PRO A 127 7.84 23.01 20.16
N SER A 128 8.04 22.80 18.86
CA SER A 128 7.97 23.82 17.82
C SER A 128 6.54 24.25 17.46
N GLY A 129 5.51 23.64 18.06
CA GLY A 129 4.10 23.92 17.80
C GLY A 129 3.46 23.13 16.67
N GLY A 130 4.25 22.36 15.88
CA GLY A 130 3.74 21.44 14.85
C GLY A 130 3.13 20.16 15.43
N LEU A 131 2.40 19.41 14.60
CA LEU A 131 1.90 18.08 14.99
C LEU A 131 3.00 17.03 14.80
N ARG A 132 3.12 16.11 15.75
CA ARG A 132 3.94 14.92 15.60
C ARG A 132 3.12 13.85 14.86
N LEU A 133 3.45 13.63 13.60
CA LEU A 133 2.76 12.68 12.72
C LEU A 133 3.80 11.77 12.06
N PRO A 134 3.42 10.54 11.68
CA PRO A 134 4.28 9.72 10.84
C PRO A 134 4.67 10.46 9.56
N LYS A 135 5.91 10.28 9.13
CA LYS A 135 6.47 10.93 7.94
C LYS A 135 6.64 9.89 6.84
N ILE A 136 6.13 10.21 5.65
CA ILE A 136 6.31 9.35 4.47
C ILE A 136 7.51 9.84 3.68
N SER A 137 8.43 8.92 3.35
CA SER A 137 9.62 9.21 2.55
C SER A 137 9.26 9.55 1.10
N ALA A 138 10.24 10.05 0.35
CA ALA A 138 10.19 9.93 -1.11
C ALA A 138 10.17 8.44 -1.52
N PRO A 139 9.61 8.10 -2.70
CA PRO A 139 9.62 6.72 -3.19
C PRO A 139 11.04 6.26 -3.53
N ALA A 140 11.31 4.99 -3.24
CA ALA A 140 12.46 4.26 -3.78
C ALA A 140 11.94 3.29 -4.85
N ASN A 141 12.47 3.38 -6.06
CA ASN A 141 12.13 2.43 -7.11
C ASN A 141 13.06 1.22 -7.00
N VAL A 142 12.47 0.08 -6.67
CA VAL A 142 13.20 -1.18 -6.47
C VAL A 142 13.11 -1.98 -7.77
N PRO A 143 14.24 -2.27 -8.45
CA PRO A 143 14.23 -3.08 -9.65
C PRO A 143 13.79 -4.51 -9.35
N VAL A 144 12.92 -5.03 -10.20
CA VAL A 144 12.42 -6.41 -10.14
C VAL A 144 12.49 -7.03 -11.54
N PRO A 145 12.41 -8.36 -11.68
CA PRO A 145 12.27 -8.97 -13.00
C PRO A 145 11.09 -8.36 -13.75
N ALA A 146 11.25 -8.16 -15.05
CA ALA A 146 10.20 -7.56 -15.87
C ALA A 146 8.92 -8.38 -15.78
N TYR A 147 7.82 -7.69 -15.51
CA TYR A 147 6.48 -8.27 -15.46
C TYR A 147 5.53 -7.48 -16.38
N ARG A 148 4.50 -8.14 -16.85
CA ARG A 148 3.47 -7.53 -17.70
C ARG A 148 2.17 -7.44 -16.93
N ASP A 149 1.51 -6.31 -17.08
CA ASP A 149 0.14 -6.18 -16.64
C ASP A 149 -0.74 -7.19 -17.40
N THR A 150 -1.58 -7.89 -16.67
CA THR A 150 -2.50 -8.89 -17.20
C THR A 150 -3.67 -8.29 -17.99
N GLY A 151 -3.67 -6.98 -18.22
CA GLY A 151 -4.55 -6.32 -19.20
C GLY A 151 -5.86 -5.78 -18.66
N ALA A 152 -6.06 -5.77 -17.34
CA ALA A 152 -7.28 -5.21 -16.72
C ALA A 152 -7.55 -3.74 -17.11
N PHE A 153 -6.50 -2.97 -17.41
CA PHE A 153 -6.61 -1.57 -17.85
C PHE A 153 -7.09 -1.38 -19.29
N ARG A 154 -7.05 -2.41 -20.12
CA ARG A 154 -7.48 -2.32 -21.54
C ARG A 154 -8.89 -2.87 -21.78
N GLY A 155 -9.67 -3.13 -20.74
CA GLY A 155 -10.99 -3.72 -20.87
C GLY A 155 -10.98 -5.20 -21.25
N ALA A 156 -9.81 -5.80 -21.47
CA ALA A 156 -9.63 -7.23 -21.64
C ALA A 156 -9.16 -7.80 -20.29
N ARG A 157 -10.09 -8.24 -19.48
CA ARG A 157 -9.77 -9.05 -18.31
C ARG A 157 -9.07 -10.30 -18.79
N LEU A 158 -8.03 -10.74 -18.08
CA LEU A 158 -7.42 -12.02 -18.36
C LEU A 158 -8.45 -13.10 -17.96
N ALA A 159 -9.19 -13.53 -18.99
CA ALA A 159 -10.15 -14.60 -18.83
C ALA A 159 -9.37 -15.91 -18.78
N LEU A 160 -9.38 -16.59 -17.63
CA LEU A 160 -8.88 -17.95 -17.54
C LEU A 160 -9.96 -18.90 -18.04
N ASP A 161 -9.66 -19.63 -19.11
CA ASP A 161 -10.56 -20.61 -19.66
C ASP A 161 -10.87 -21.69 -18.61
N GLN A 162 -12.16 -21.97 -18.45
CA GLN A 162 -12.63 -23.04 -17.59
C GLN A 162 -12.90 -24.28 -18.43
N PRO A 163 -12.71 -25.50 -17.89
CA PRO A 163 -13.00 -26.75 -18.61
C PRO A 163 -14.48 -26.92 -19.01
N SER A 164 -15.37 -26.16 -18.42
CA SER A 164 -16.81 -26.16 -18.71
C SER A 164 -17.21 -24.84 -19.35
N PRO A 165 -18.15 -24.82 -20.30
CA PRO A 165 -18.65 -23.58 -20.90
C PRO A 165 -19.32 -22.75 -19.79
N GLY A 166 -18.63 -21.81 -19.29
CA GLY A 166 -19.05 -20.95 -18.19
C GLY A 166 -18.47 -19.56 -18.29
N ILE A 167 -18.69 -18.78 -17.26
CA ILE A 167 -18.13 -17.45 -17.14
C ILE A 167 -16.62 -17.62 -16.89
N PRO A 168 -15.75 -17.01 -17.69
CA PRO A 168 -14.30 -17.06 -17.45
C PRO A 168 -13.96 -16.50 -16.08
N LEU A 169 -12.99 -17.11 -15.39
CA LEU A 169 -12.47 -16.55 -14.14
C LEU A 169 -11.72 -15.25 -14.40
N ASP A 170 -12.00 -14.25 -13.59
CA ASP A 170 -11.20 -13.03 -13.58
C ASP A 170 -9.80 -13.36 -13.01
N GLY A 171 -8.77 -13.30 -13.87
CA GLY A 171 -7.38 -13.52 -13.46
C GLY A 171 -6.77 -12.35 -12.67
N GLY A 172 -7.53 -11.27 -12.48
CA GLY A 172 -7.04 -10.06 -11.83
C GLY A 172 -6.14 -9.22 -12.74
N ASP A 173 -5.38 -8.35 -12.15
CA ASP A 173 -4.42 -7.46 -12.81
C ASP A 173 -3.01 -7.57 -12.21
N GLY A 174 -2.03 -6.83 -12.74
CA GLY A 174 -0.63 -6.85 -12.32
C GLY A 174 -0.35 -6.16 -10.98
N ARG A 175 -1.38 -5.81 -10.20
CA ARG A 175 -1.19 -5.20 -8.88
C ARG A 175 -0.52 -6.18 -7.92
N THR A 176 0.25 -5.64 -6.98
CA THR A 176 0.72 -6.43 -5.85
C THR A 176 -0.46 -6.94 -5.04
N ALA A 177 -0.33 -8.15 -4.52
CA ALA A 177 -1.21 -8.65 -3.47
C ALA A 177 -0.79 -8.08 -2.10
N GLN A 178 -1.16 -8.74 -1.03
CA GLN A 178 -0.76 -8.33 0.31
C GLN A 178 0.77 -8.32 0.46
N ALA A 179 1.31 -7.30 1.13
CA ALA A 179 2.73 -7.18 1.44
C ALA A 179 3.01 -7.46 2.92
N VAL A 180 4.10 -8.16 3.20
CA VAL A 180 4.54 -8.52 4.56
C VAL A 180 5.96 -8.05 4.77
N PHE A 181 6.23 -7.41 5.91
CA PHE A 181 7.59 -7.12 6.38
C PHE A 181 8.00 -8.13 7.45
N SER A 182 9.03 -8.92 7.15
CA SER A 182 9.53 -9.96 8.04
C SER A 182 11.03 -10.21 7.82
N GLY A 183 11.79 -10.37 8.90
CA GLY A 183 13.23 -10.65 8.83
C GLY A 183 14.05 -9.58 8.13
N GLY A 184 13.64 -8.30 8.16
CA GLY A 184 14.30 -7.19 7.47
C GLY A 184 14.02 -7.12 5.97
N LEU A 185 13.13 -7.96 5.45
CA LEU A 185 12.76 -8.03 4.05
C LEU A 185 11.27 -7.73 3.88
N ILE A 186 10.93 -7.16 2.72
CA ILE A 186 9.55 -6.99 2.29
C ILE A 186 9.21 -8.11 1.30
N TRP A 187 8.17 -8.85 1.60
CA TRP A 187 7.64 -9.93 0.79
C TRP A 187 6.33 -9.50 0.17
N CYS A 188 6.21 -9.60 -1.13
CA CYS A 188 4.96 -9.37 -1.84
C CYS A 188 4.88 -10.28 -3.07
N ALA A 189 3.67 -10.45 -3.59
CA ALA A 189 3.41 -11.16 -4.82
C ALA A 189 2.65 -10.26 -5.78
N ALA A 190 2.90 -10.40 -7.07
CA ALA A 190 2.14 -9.78 -8.12
C ALA A 190 1.87 -10.80 -9.21
N GLN A 191 0.78 -10.62 -9.92
CA GLN A 191 0.48 -11.43 -11.10
C GLN A 191 1.20 -10.86 -12.31
N THR A 192 1.61 -11.73 -13.23
CA THR A 192 2.19 -11.33 -14.49
C THR A 192 1.68 -12.22 -15.62
N ALA A 193 1.46 -11.63 -16.79
CA ALA A 193 1.17 -12.39 -18.00
C ALA A 193 2.44 -13.08 -18.50
N MET A 194 2.36 -14.37 -18.77
CA MET A 194 3.43 -15.14 -19.41
C MET A 194 2.97 -15.66 -20.77
N HIS A 195 3.84 -15.53 -21.76
CA HIS A 195 3.65 -16.21 -23.04
C HIS A 195 4.28 -17.59 -22.93
N VAL A 196 3.45 -18.63 -22.97
CA VAL A 196 3.93 -20.01 -23.05
C VAL A 196 3.86 -20.41 -24.53
N SER A 197 5.02 -20.58 -25.17
CA SER A 197 5.09 -21.21 -26.49
C SER A 197 4.74 -22.69 -26.36
N LYS A 198 3.79 -23.15 -27.18
CA LYS A 198 3.47 -24.58 -27.31
C LYS A 198 4.56 -25.29 -28.11
#